data_072ece5ec8e9023357593483823883c4
#
_entry.id   072ece5ec8e9023357593483823883c4
#
_cell.length_a   1.000
_cell.length_b   1.000
_cell.length_c   1.000
_cell.angle_alpha   90.00
_cell.angle_beta   90.00
_cell.angle_gamma   90.00
#
_symmetry.space_group_name_H-M   'P 1'
#
loop_
_entity.id
_entity.type
_entity.pdbx_description
1 polymer ?
#
loop_
_entity_poly.entity_id
_entity_poly.type
_entity_poly.pdbx_seq_one_letter_code
_entity_poly.pdbx_strand_id
1 'polypeptide(L)'
;MGKRVTSRRGTSGRTSRSSRRRSLSPLALGGLGLVLVVVLGGAAFAFRQGGGGEAGTGAAAETAETADVRELRPPKPSESSSKPPESSSAPTPPERSPSPSSSPSPSSSSSPPRVLASGPGTFTTAQAHGSRVGSGPLRRYRVQVEKGIDISAEGAAAEIEAILAHPRGWAAHGRGSFQLVSSKADADFVIRIATPATADRLCLAEGLNTHGELNCETGDGVVVNLRRWVLGSPTFDGPPAEYRHLVINHEVGHEIGLHHHLGCSGPGRPAPVMMQQIKGLDGCVSNAWPYDERGTYITGPRV
;
A
#
# COMPACT_ATOMS: atom_id res chain seq x y z
N MET A 1 70.95 41.13 14.88
CA MET A 1 71.45 40.17 15.84
C MET A 1 70.50 38.97 15.79
N GLY A 2 70.75 37.94 15.13
CA GLY A 2 71.92 37.06 14.99
C GLY A 2 71.84 35.92 15.96
N LYS A 3 71.36 34.74 15.46
CA LYS A 3 72.17 33.53 15.47
C LYS A 3 71.27 32.29 15.09
N ARG A 4 71.64 31.74 13.94
CA ARG A 4 71.67 30.34 13.56
C ARG A 4 72.26 29.43 14.60
N VAL A 5 71.87 28.11 14.60
CA VAL A 5 72.70 26.88 14.70
C VAL A 5 71.71 25.70 14.47
N THR A 6 71.71 25.00 13.36
CA THR A 6 72.37 23.76 12.89
C THR A 6 72.07 22.52 13.71
N SER A 7 71.36 21.53 13.12
CA SER A 7 71.80 20.32 12.39
C SER A 7 72.34 19.16 13.26
N ARG A 8 71.70 17.99 13.05
CA ARG A 8 72.36 16.66 12.82
C ARG A 8 71.22 15.58 12.85
N ARG A 9 70.85 14.97 11.75
CA ARG A 9 71.35 13.70 11.17
C ARG A 9 71.59 12.59 12.20
N GLY A 10 70.84 11.51 12.05
CA GLY A 10 71.12 10.20 12.64
C GLY A 10 70.35 9.13 11.87
N THR A 11 71.02 8.47 10.98
CA THR A 11 70.70 7.30 10.18
C THR A 11 70.72 6.01 10.98
N SER A 12 69.88 5.06 10.71
CA SER A 12 70.13 3.59 10.74
C SER A 12 68.73 2.92 10.95
N GLY A 13 68.08 2.23 10.09
CA GLY A 13 68.58 1.10 9.33
C GLY A 13 68.35 -0.19 10.10
N ARG A 14 67.18 -0.83 9.93
CA ARG A 14 67.15 -2.29 10.05
C ARG A 14 65.91 -2.89 9.39
N THR A 15 66.13 -3.49 8.27
CA THR A 15 65.25 -4.44 7.57
C THR A 15 65.06 -5.69 8.42
N SER A 16 63.80 -6.07 8.63
CA SER A 16 63.50 -7.44 9.05
C SER A 16 62.47 -8.04 8.09
N ARG A 17 62.98 -8.89 7.22
CA ARG A 17 62.21 -9.87 6.46
C ARG A 17 61.76 -10.96 7.43
N SER A 18 60.47 -11.25 7.46
CA SER A 18 59.95 -12.52 7.98
C SER A 18 58.78 -12.90 7.15
N SER A 19 59.01 -13.69 6.20
CA SER A 19 58.68 -15.09 5.89
C SER A 19 57.18 -15.38 5.90
N ARG A 20 56.73 -15.48 4.67
CA ARG A 20 55.47 -16.18 4.27
C ARG A 20 55.45 -17.57 4.92
N ARG A 21 54.47 -17.84 5.73
CA ARG A 21 53.96 -19.19 5.92
C ARG A 21 52.60 -19.32 5.21
N ARG A 22 52.61 -19.98 4.08
CA ARG A 22 51.45 -20.59 3.45
C ARG A 22 51.06 -21.80 4.31
N SER A 23 49.93 -21.75 4.96
CA SER A 23 49.31 -22.97 5.49
C SER A 23 48.35 -23.50 4.41
N LEU A 24 48.71 -24.62 3.87
CA LEU A 24 47.88 -25.47 3.04
C LEU A 24 46.85 -26.11 3.95
N SER A 25 45.59 -25.88 3.68
CA SER A 25 44.48 -26.63 4.29
C SER A 25 44.33 -27.98 3.59
N PRO A 26 44.12 -29.06 4.34
CA PRO A 26 43.89 -30.36 3.73
C PRO A 26 42.48 -30.46 3.17
N LEU A 27 42.39 -30.96 1.95
CA LEU A 27 41.18 -31.51 1.33
C LEU A 27 40.63 -32.64 2.22
N ALA A 28 39.41 -32.44 2.72
CA ALA A 28 38.61 -33.55 3.23
C ALA A 28 37.60 -33.92 2.15
N LEU A 29 37.90 -34.99 1.44
CA LEU A 29 36.90 -35.80 0.74
C LEU A 29 36.07 -36.53 1.80
N GLY A 30 34.79 -36.41 1.69
CA GLY A 30 33.87 -37.13 2.56
C GLY A 30 32.43 -36.87 2.16
N GLY A 31 31.87 -37.80 1.41
CA GLY A 31 30.69 -38.51 1.78
C GLY A 31 29.44 -38.07 1.02
N LEU A 32 29.27 -38.67 -0.14
CA LEU A 32 28.01 -38.84 -0.86
C LEU A 32 27.03 -39.61 0.05
N GLY A 33 26.10 -38.95 0.64
CA GLY A 33 25.01 -39.56 1.41
C GLY A 33 23.67 -39.33 0.72
N LEU A 34 23.33 -40.19 -0.20
CA LEU A 34 22.02 -40.30 -0.80
C LEU A 34 21.07 -40.90 0.24
N VAL A 35 20.20 -40.07 0.82
CA VAL A 35 19.07 -40.56 1.63
C VAL A 35 17.80 -40.43 0.81
N LEU A 36 17.46 -41.53 0.19
CA LEU A 36 16.20 -41.77 -0.49
C LEU A 36 15.20 -42.22 0.58
N VAL A 37 14.35 -41.33 1.08
CA VAL A 37 13.22 -41.73 1.91
C VAL A 37 11.97 -41.80 1.02
N VAL A 38 11.70 -43.02 0.57
CA VAL A 38 10.40 -43.37 -0.01
C VAL A 38 9.47 -43.68 1.13
N VAL A 39 8.53 -42.79 1.44
CA VAL A 39 7.40 -43.10 2.32
C VAL A 39 6.22 -43.43 1.44
N LEU A 40 6.07 -44.71 1.18
CA LEU A 40 4.81 -45.31 0.75
C LEU A 40 3.94 -45.47 2.00
N GLY A 41 2.98 -44.63 2.17
CA GLY A 41 1.94 -44.73 3.19
C GLY A 41 0.56 -44.68 2.55
N GLY A 42 0.16 -45.84 1.97
CA GLY A 42 -1.23 -46.06 1.58
C GLY A 42 -2.10 -46.21 2.81
N ALA A 43 -3.08 -45.35 3.01
CA ALA A 43 -4.19 -45.59 3.90
C ALA A 43 -5.47 -45.67 3.07
N ALA A 44 -5.87 -46.90 2.83
CA ALA A 44 -7.18 -47.26 2.33
C ALA A 44 -8.21 -46.90 3.42
N PHE A 45 -9.12 -45.98 3.14
CA PHE A 45 -10.30 -45.78 3.98
C PHE A 45 -11.44 -46.58 3.36
N ALA A 46 -11.76 -47.65 4.07
CA ALA A 46 -12.83 -48.57 3.74
C ALA A 46 -14.20 -47.88 3.89
N PHE A 47 -14.96 -47.95 2.82
CA PHE A 47 -16.40 -47.75 2.79
C PHE A 47 -17.06 -48.83 3.66
N ARG A 48 -17.72 -48.41 4.71
CA ARG A 48 -18.62 -49.30 5.48
C ARG A 48 -20.06 -48.89 5.22
N GLN A 49 -20.66 -49.58 4.28
CA GLN A 49 -22.12 -49.66 4.16
C GLN A 49 -22.65 -50.60 5.25
N GLY A 50 -23.69 -50.16 5.90
CA GLY A 50 -24.61 -50.92 6.67
C GLY A 50 -25.71 -49.95 7.08
N GLY A 51 -26.90 -49.98 6.66
CA GLY A 51 -27.86 -51.09 6.52
C GLY A 51 -28.86 -51.06 7.65
N GLY A 52 -30.07 -50.57 7.36
CA GLY A 52 -31.25 -51.10 7.96
C GLY A 52 -31.95 -50.30 9.07
N GLY A 53 -33.24 -49.97 8.87
CA GLY A 53 -34.27 -50.12 9.85
C GLY A 53 -35.06 -48.85 10.24
N GLU A 54 -36.17 -48.71 9.61
CA GLU A 54 -37.59 -48.64 10.03
C GLU A 54 -38.07 -47.43 10.84
N ALA A 55 -38.93 -46.70 10.20
CA ALA A 55 -40.35 -46.40 10.48
C ALA A 55 -40.69 -45.85 11.90
N GLY A 56 -41.17 -44.63 11.86
CA GLY A 56 -41.89 -44.01 12.99
C GLY A 56 -42.74 -42.84 12.46
N THR A 57 -43.98 -43.18 12.13
CA THR A 57 -45.07 -42.29 11.82
C THR A 57 -45.44 -41.40 13.00
N GLY A 58 -45.65 -40.10 12.75
CA GLY A 58 -46.23 -39.15 13.67
C GLY A 58 -46.73 -37.90 12.97
N ALA A 59 -48.00 -37.96 12.54
CA ALA A 59 -48.74 -36.82 12.04
C ALA A 59 -49.33 -36.00 13.18
N ALA A 60 -49.29 -34.67 13.03
CA ALA A 60 -50.26 -33.70 13.58
C ALA A 60 -49.90 -32.34 12.95
N ALA A 61 -50.70 -31.86 11.98
CA ALA A 61 -51.83 -30.96 12.11
C ALA A 61 -51.39 -29.53 12.40
N GLU A 62 -51.32 -28.69 11.36
CA GLU A 62 -52.30 -27.68 11.01
C GLU A 62 -52.64 -26.64 12.07
N THR A 63 -52.18 -25.40 11.83
CA THR A 63 -53.06 -24.21 11.89
C THR A 63 -52.47 -23.09 11.05
N ALA A 64 -53.23 -22.80 10.01
CA ALA A 64 -53.09 -21.57 9.21
C ALA A 64 -53.74 -20.43 10.00
N GLU A 65 -53.02 -19.32 10.14
CA GLU A 65 -53.64 -18.07 10.53
C GLU A 65 -53.25 -17.01 9.49
N THR A 66 -54.26 -16.68 8.71
CA THR A 66 -54.31 -15.60 7.75
C THR A 66 -54.43 -14.26 8.47
N ALA A 67 -53.43 -13.40 8.37
CA ALA A 67 -53.53 -12.00 8.75
C ALA A 67 -53.36 -11.10 7.52
N ASP A 68 -54.49 -10.63 7.13
CA ASP A 68 -54.94 -9.36 6.55
C ASP A 68 -53.86 -8.41 5.98
N VAL A 69 -53.86 -8.36 4.64
CA VAL A 69 -53.14 -7.36 3.84
C VAL A 69 -53.95 -6.06 3.87
N ARG A 70 -53.50 -5.11 4.71
CA ARG A 70 -54.03 -3.75 4.69
C ARG A 70 -53.19 -2.89 3.72
N GLU A 71 -53.71 -2.77 2.54
CA GLU A 71 -53.31 -1.84 1.46
C GLU A 71 -53.35 -0.39 1.98
N LEU A 72 -52.18 0.26 2.12
CA LEU A 72 -52.11 1.69 2.35
C LEU A 72 -51.72 2.40 1.06
N ARG A 73 -52.74 3.03 0.50
CA ARG A 73 -52.76 3.91 -0.67
C ARG A 73 -51.93 5.17 -0.40
N PRO A 74 -51.07 5.64 -1.32
CA PRO A 74 -50.33 6.89 -1.16
C PRO A 74 -51.22 8.12 -1.34
N PRO A 75 -50.95 9.23 -0.61
CA PRO A 75 -51.70 10.46 -0.79
C PRO A 75 -51.23 11.24 -2.03
N LYS A 76 -52.23 11.78 -2.71
CA LYS A 76 -52.18 12.61 -3.91
C LYS A 76 -51.61 14.00 -3.58
N PRO A 77 -50.78 14.63 -4.45
CA PRO A 77 -50.27 15.99 -4.22
C PRO A 77 -51.40 17.03 -4.42
N SER A 78 -51.52 17.92 -3.48
CA SER A 78 -52.34 19.12 -3.61
C SER A 78 -51.57 20.20 -4.37
N GLU A 79 -52.17 20.60 -5.51
CA GLU A 79 -51.81 21.83 -6.20
C GLU A 79 -52.30 23.02 -5.38
N SER A 80 -51.38 23.94 -5.07
CA SER A 80 -51.76 25.28 -4.64
C SER A 80 -51.13 26.31 -5.56
N SER A 81 -52.02 26.86 -6.36
CA SER A 81 -51.81 28.01 -7.23
C SER A 81 -51.74 29.29 -6.39
N SER A 82 -50.69 30.08 -6.57
CA SER A 82 -50.78 31.53 -6.27
C SER A 82 -49.89 32.34 -7.19
N LYS A 83 -50.53 33.24 -7.81
CA LYS A 83 -50.25 34.27 -8.80
C LYS A 83 -49.15 35.22 -8.39
N PRO A 84 -48.31 35.76 -9.32
CA PRO A 84 -47.31 36.78 -8.99
C PRO A 84 -47.88 38.20 -8.87
N PRO A 85 -47.30 39.08 -8.08
CA PRO A 85 -47.57 40.50 -8.18
C PRO A 85 -46.53 41.20 -9.09
N GLU A 86 -47.04 42.19 -9.69
CA GLU A 86 -46.58 43.07 -10.74
C GLU A 86 -45.46 44.03 -10.30
N SER A 87 -44.55 44.21 -11.22
CA SER A 87 -43.73 45.37 -11.59
C SER A 87 -43.71 46.60 -10.64
N SER A 88 -42.53 46.95 -10.16
CA SER A 88 -42.21 48.34 -9.83
C SER A 88 -40.77 48.68 -10.24
N SER A 89 -40.68 49.82 -10.90
CA SER A 89 -39.58 50.35 -11.66
C SER A 89 -38.31 50.59 -10.86
N ALA A 90 -37.15 50.23 -11.44
CA ALA A 90 -35.82 50.56 -10.95
C ALA A 90 -35.39 51.96 -11.28
N PRO A 91 -34.58 52.63 -10.44
CA PRO A 91 -33.77 53.77 -10.85
C PRO A 91 -32.38 53.31 -11.26
N THR A 92 -31.89 53.90 -12.36
CA THR A 92 -30.59 53.72 -12.98
C THR A 92 -29.42 53.98 -12.01
N PRO A 93 -28.41 53.11 -11.90
CA PRO A 93 -27.20 53.44 -11.17
C PRO A 93 -26.21 54.22 -12.04
N PRO A 94 -25.33 55.04 -11.44
CA PRO A 94 -24.34 55.82 -12.16
C PRO A 94 -23.19 54.94 -12.69
N GLU A 95 -22.74 55.33 -13.85
CA GLU A 95 -21.61 54.82 -14.61
C GLU A 95 -20.32 54.79 -13.77
N ARG A 96 -19.78 53.61 -13.54
CA ARG A 96 -18.47 53.44 -12.91
C ARG A 96 -17.39 53.30 -13.99
N SER A 97 -16.35 54.11 -13.89
CA SER A 97 -15.10 54.08 -14.63
C SER A 97 -14.50 52.67 -14.72
N PRO A 98 -13.84 52.30 -15.82
CA PRO A 98 -13.20 51.03 -15.95
C PRO A 98 -12.01 50.86 -15.00
N SER A 99 -12.07 49.86 -14.16
CA SER A 99 -10.95 49.37 -13.36
C SER A 99 -9.84 48.80 -14.28
N PRO A 100 -8.57 49.01 -13.95
CA PRO A 100 -7.48 48.47 -14.77
C PRO A 100 -7.51 46.95 -14.80
N SER A 101 -7.48 46.44 -16.02
CA SER A 101 -7.35 45.03 -16.36
C SER A 101 -6.14 44.41 -15.65
N SER A 102 -6.39 43.48 -14.72
CA SER A 102 -5.33 42.66 -14.17
C SER A 102 -4.74 41.78 -15.27
N SER A 103 -3.48 42.00 -15.59
CA SER A 103 -2.68 41.13 -16.48
C SER A 103 -2.76 39.70 -15.98
N PRO A 104 -2.91 38.74 -16.90
CA PRO A 104 -2.82 37.34 -16.53
C PRO A 104 -1.42 37.02 -16.00
N SER A 105 -1.32 36.56 -14.77
CA SER A 105 -0.10 36.00 -14.20
C SER A 105 0.42 34.89 -15.11
N PRO A 106 1.74 34.83 -15.40
CA PRO A 106 2.24 33.78 -16.26
C PRO A 106 1.96 32.42 -15.64
N SER A 107 1.18 31.60 -16.34
CA SER A 107 1.02 30.18 -16.04
C SER A 107 2.40 29.54 -16.05
N SER A 108 2.92 29.22 -14.89
CA SER A 108 4.12 28.39 -14.78
C SER A 108 3.77 27.03 -15.40
N SER A 109 4.23 26.78 -16.62
CA SER A 109 4.21 25.44 -17.21
C SER A 109 5.17 24.58 -16.38
N SER A 110 4.65 23.88 -15.38
CA SER A 110 5.41 22.91 -14.63
C SER A 110 5.74 21.75 -15.59
N SER A 111 7.01 21.57 -15.91
CA SER A 111 7.47 20.34 -16.57
C SER A 111 6.97 19.13 -15.79
N PRO A 112 6.58 18.05 -16.49
CA PRO A 112 6.13 16.86 -15.80
C PRO A 112 7.20 16.36 -14.84
N PRO A 113 6.82 15.82 -13.64
CA PRO A 113 7.77 15.39 -12.65
C PRO A 113 8.69 14.29 -13.22
N ARG A 114 9.99 14.46 -13.00
CA ARG A 114 10.99 13.52 -13.49
C ARG A 114 11.07 12.28 -12.62
N VAL A 115 10.89 11.11 -13.20
CA VAL A 115 11.09 9.82 -12.54
C VAL A 115 12.41 9.23 -12.99
N LEU A 116 13.34 9.01 -12.07
CA LEU A 116 14.59 8.29 -12.34
C LEU A 116 14.28 6.81 -12.54
N ALA A 117 14.81 6.22 -13.64
CA ALA A 117 14.60 4.81 -13.96
C ALA A 117 15.42 3.88 -13.04
N SER A 118 16.59 4.33 -12.56
CA SER A 118 17.49 3.53 -11.72
C SER A 118 18.19 4.40 -10.67
N GLY A 119 18.57 3.78 -9.56
CA GLY A 119 19.28 4.39 -8.45
C GLY A 119 20.34 3.45 -7.85
N PRO A 120 21.06 3.89 -6.81
CA PRO A 120 22.16 3.13 -6.21
C PRO A 120 21.71 1.91 -5.39
N GLY A 121 20.42 1.72 -5.13
CA GLY A 121 19.92 0.64 -4.26
C GLY A 121 20.27 0.82 -2.78
N THR A 122 20.66 2.03 -2.37
CA THR A 122 20.90 2.38 -0.98
C THR A 122 19.87 3.38 -0.51
N PHE A 123 19.52 3.34 0.78
CA PHE A 123 18.35 4.04 1.28
C PHE A 123 18.70 5.01 2.42
N THR A 124 17.95 6.09 2.50
CA THR A 124 17.84 6.97 3.67
C THR A 124 16.61 6.54 4.46
N THR A 125 16.76 6.33 5.77
CA THR A 125 15.64 6.04 6.67
C THR A 125 15.13 7.33 7.27
N ALA A 126 13.82 7.54 7.26
CA ALA A 126 13.20 8.65 7.97
C ALA A 126 13.50 8.58 9.48
N GLN A 127 13.99 9.68 10.03
CA GLN A 127 14.28 9.83 11.46
C GLN A 127 13.04 10.38 12.19
N ALA A 128 11.92 9.70 11.98
CA ALA A 128 10.60 10.10 12.50
C ALA A 128 10.02 9.01 13.40
N HIS A 129 9.21 9.44 14.36
CA HIS A 129 8.49 8.56 15.28
C HIS A 129 7.04 9.04 15.37
N GLY A 130 6.11 8.10 15.22
CA GLY A 130 4.67 8.37 15.31
C GLY A 130 4.03 7.76 16.55
N SER A 131 2.87 8.24 16.90
CA SER A 131 2.01 7.60 17.88
C SER A 131 1.37 6.34 17.29
N ARG A 132 1.03 5.37 18.14
CA ARG A 132 0.24 4.24 17.70
C ARG A 132 -1.14 4.70 17.23
N VAL A 133 -1.54 4.28 16.03
CA VAL A 133 -2.89 4.47 15.48
C VAL A 133 -3.59 3.13 15.34
N GLY A 134 -4.90 3.11 15.61
CA GLY A 134 -5.72 1.89 15.55
C GLY A 134 -5.67 1.03 16.80
N SER A 135 -6.54 0.02 16.84
CA SER A 135 -6.75 -0.87 18.00
C SER A 135 -6.46 -2.34 17.72
N GLY A 136 -6.16 -2.71 16.48
CA GLY A 136 -5.80 -4.08 16.08
C GLY A 136 -4.39 -4.50 16.51
N PRO A 137 -3.89 -5.65 16.01
CA PRO A 137 -2.52 -6.07 16.22
C PRO A 137 -1.53 -4.98 15.81
N LEU A 138 -0.58 -4.66 16.70
CA LEU A 138 0.39 -3.60 16.43
C LEU A 138 1.45 -4.09 15.43
N ARG A 139 1.66 -3.28 14.39
CA ARG A 139 2.72 -3.42 13.41
C ARG A 139 3.54 -2.13 13.40
N ARG A 140 4.78 -2.20 13.83
CA ARG A 140 5.71 -1.07 13.76
C ARG A 140 6.36 -1.05 12.41
N TYR A 141 6.41 0.12 11.78
CA TYR A 141 7.04 0.25 10.47
C TYR A 141 8.03 1.40 10.44
N ARG A 142 8.97 1.31 9.53
CA ARG A 142 9.87 2.40 9.19
C ARG A 142 9.78 2.69 7.70
N VAL A 143 10.09 3.93 7.34
CA VAL A 143 10.06 4.38 5.95
C VAL A 143 11.48 4.63 5.45
N GLN A 144 11.76 4.16 4.26
CA GLN A 144 13.02 4.31 3.57
C GLN A 144 12.80 4.83 2.15
N VAL A 145 13.66 5.78 1.76
CA VAL A 145 13.64 6.37 0.41
C VAL A 145 15.02 6.12 -0.23
N GLU A 146 15.03 5.64 -1.47
CA GLU A 146 16.28 5.40 -2.19
C GLU A 146 17.05 6.71 -2.38
N LYS A 147 18.36 6.68 -2.18
CA LYS A 147 19.21 7.85 -2.31
C LYS A 147 19.28 8.32 -3.76
N GLY A 148 19.33 9.64 -3.96
CA GLY A 148 19.45 10.25 -5.27
C GLY A 148 18.12 10.52 -5.98
N ILE A 149 16.98 10.19 -5.36
CA ILE A 149 15.66 10.60 -5.87
C ILE A 149 15.17 11.86 -5.13
N ASP A 150 14.33 12.63 -5.78
CA ASP A 150 13.80 13.90 -5.26
C ASP A 150 12.55 13.66 -4.39
N ILE A 151 12.72 12.85 -3.35
CA ILE A 151 11.70 12.59 -2.32
C ILE A 151 12.39 12.60 -0.96
N SER A 152 11.88 13.41 -0.04
CA SER A 152 12.32 13.41 1.35
C SER A 152 11.82 12.15 2.07
N ALA A 153 12.69 11.47 2.79
CA ALA A 153 12.31 10.31 3.61
C ALA A 153 11.31 10.70 4.71
N GLU A 154 11.52 11.86 5.33
CA GLU A 154 10.64 12.41 6.36
C GLU A 154 9.27 12.80 5.78
N GLY A 155 9.26 13.43 4.58
CA GLY A 155 8.01 13.78 3.89
C GLY A 155 7.21 12.54 3.50
N ALA A 156 7.87 11.51 2.96
CA ALA A 156 7.23 10.24 2.65
C ALA A 156 6.69 9.55 3.91
N ALA A 157 7.44 9.58 5.02
CA ALA A 157 7.00 8.99 6.27
C ALA A 157 5.76 9.69 6.83
N ALA A 158 5.70 11.03 6.79
CA ALA A 158 4.54 11.80 7.23
C ALA A 158 3.29 11.51 6.38
N GLU A 159 3.46 11.38 5.04
CA GLU A 159 2.36 11.03 4.14
C GLU A 159 1.85 9.61 4.42
N ILE A 160 2.75 8.63 4.56
CA ILE A 160 2.39 7.24 4.86
C ILE A 160 1.70 7.13 6.22
N GLU A 161 2.18 7.85 7.23
CA GLU A 161 1.55 7.89 8.55
C GLU A 161 0.11 8.42 8.47
N ALA A 162 -0.11 9.50 7.71
CA ALA A 162 -1.45 10.06 7.49
C ALA A 162 -2.38 9.07 6.76
N ILE A 163 -1.87 8.31 5.78
CA ILE A 163 -2.63 7.26 5.08
C ILE A 163 -3.04 6.15 6.05
N LEU A 164 -2.10 5.64 6.85
CA LEU A 164 -2.37 4.55 7.78
C LEU A 164 -3.26 4.97 8.97
N ALA A 165 -3.25 6.26 9.34
CA ALA A 165 -4.11 6.83 10.38
C ALA A 165 -5.51 7.22 9.88
N HIS A 166 -5.76 7.18 8.56
CA HIS A 166 -6.99 7.67 7.98
C HIS A 166 -8.23 6.88 8.46
N PRO A 167 -9.40 7.55 8.69
CA PRO A 167 -10.62 6.87 9.18
C PRO A 167 -11.19 5.81 8.25
N ARG A 168 -10.79 5.79 6.98
CA ARG A 168 -11.14 4.73 6.01
C ARG A 168 -10.02 3.70 5.81
N GLY A 169 -8.89 3.83 6.52
CA GLY A 169 -7.73 2.94 6.47
C GLY A 169 -7.89 1.71 7.36
N TRP A 170 -6.89 0.83 7.33
CA TRP A 170 -6.89 -0.43 8.08
C TRP A 170 -6.94 -0.26 9.61
N ALA A 171 -6.43 0.87 10.12
CA ALA A 171 -6.40 1.15 11.56
C ALA A 171 -7.79 1.45 12.16
N ALA A 172 -8.69 2.01 11.36
CA ALA A 172 -9.96 2.57 11.86
C ALA A 172 -10.93 1.52 12.41
N HIS A 173 -10.88 0.28 11.91
CA HIS A 173 -11.85 -0.76 12.24
C HIS A 173 -11.20 -2.01 12.87
N GLY A 174 -10.09 -1.83 13.59
CA GLY A 174 -9.46 -2.88 14.41
C GLY A 174 -8.75 -3.99 13.62
N ARG A 175 -8.63 -3.89 12.30
CA ARG A 175 -7.92 -4.88 11.49
C ARG A 175 -6.41 -4.78 11.63
N GLY A 176 -5.89 -3.60 11.91
CA GLY A 176 -4.48 -3.34 12.19
C GLY A 176 -4.31 -2.20 13.18
N SER A 177 -3.13 -2.05 13.72
CA SER A 177 -2.67 -0.82 14.34
C SER A 177 -1.22 -0.58 13.97
N PHE A 178 -0.85 0.67 13.72
CA PHE A 178 0.42 1.02 13.11
C PHE A 178 1.16 2.03 13.96
N GLN A 179 2.49 1.94 13.97
CA GLN A 179 3.35 2.92 14.62
C GLN A 179 4.61 3.13 13.81
N LEU A 180 4.87 4.39 13.42
CA LEU A 180 6.11 4.77 12.75
C LEU A 180 7.27 4.75 13.75
N VAL A 181 8.36 4.10 13.36
CA VAL A 181 9.62 4.05 14.12
C VAL A 181 10.82 4.27 13.18
N SER A 182 11.94 4.77 13.68
CA SER A 182 13.16 4.93 12.88
C SER A 182 14.11 3.75 13.01
N SER A 183 14.12 3.08 14.16
CA SER A 183 15.03 1.97 14.46
C SER A 183 14.66 0.69 13.70
N LYS A 184 15.65 0.02 13.13
CA LYS A 184 15.46 -1.29 12.52
C LYS A 184 15.07 -2.36 13.56
N ALA A 185 15.61 -2.26 14.75
CA ALA A 185 15.38 -3.24 15.82
C ALA A 185 13.94 -3.20 16.34
N ASP A 186 13.27 -2.04 16.21
CA ASP A 186 11.91 -1.85 16.70
C ASP A 186 10.84 -2.03 15.60
N ALA A 187 11.25 -2.10 14.32
CA ALA A 187 10.33 -2.22 13.20
C ALA A 187 10.01 -3.69 12.89
N ASP A 188 8.72 -3.97 12.71
CA ASP A 188 8.25 -5.27 12.24
C ASP A 188 8.39 -5.38 10.71
N PHE A 189 8.25 -4.26 9.98
CA PHE A 189 8.42 -4.21 8.52
C PHE A 189 8.95 -2.86 8.05
N VAL A 190 9.33 -2.77 6.78
CA VAL A 190 9.81 -1.53 6.16
C VAL A 190 8.99 -1.19 4.91
N ILE A 191 8.68 0.09 4.72
CA ILE A 191 8.12 0.61 3.47
C ILE A 191 9.23 1.35 2.74
N ARG A 192 9.62 0.85 1.56
CA ARG A 192 10.69 1.40 0.72
C ARG A 192 10.10 2.08 -0.52
N ILE A 193 10.48 3.32 -0.78
CA ILE A 193 10.25 3.95 -2.08
C ILE A 193 11.54 3.83 -2.88
N ALA A 194 11.47 3.14 -4.02
CA ALA A 194 12.62 2.79 -4.82
C ALA A 194 12.40 3.10 -6.30
N THR A 195 13.49 3.42 -7.02
CA THR A 195 13.44 3.55 -8.49
C THR A 195 12.93 2.26 -9.14
N PRO A 196 12.33 2.33 -10.35
CA PRO A 196 11.83 1.14 -11.05
C PRO A 196 12.82 -0.03 -11.09
N ALA A 197 14.08 0.21 -11.44
CA ALA A 197 15.09 -0.85 -11.52
C ALA A 197 15.46 -1.43 -10.13
N THR A 198 15.45 -0.61 -9.08
CA THR A 198 15.70 -1.10 -7.73
C THR A 198 14.48 -1.87 -7.19
N ALA A 199 13.27 -1.40 -7.46
CA ALA A 199 12.03 -2.11 -7.13
C ALA A 199 11.99 -3.48 -7.80
N ASP A 200 12.25 -3.54 -9.13
CA ASP A 200 12.35 -4.82 -9.85
C ASP A 200 13.33 -5.79 -9.21
N ARG A 201 14.53 -5.32 -8.87
CA ARG A 201 15.54 -6.19 -8.26
C ARG A 201 15.11 -6.72 -6.89
N LEU A 202 14.48 -5.88 -6.06
CA LEU A 202 14.00 -6.28 -4.73
C LEU A 202 12.84 -7.26 -4.83
N CYS A 203 11.86 -6.98 -5.70
CA CYS A 203 10.71 -7.85 -5.91
C CYS A 203 11.09 -9.18 -6.57
N LEU A 204 12.04 -9.15 -7.53
CA LEU A 204 12.52 -10.36 -8.20
C LEU A 204 13.25 -11.32 -7.25
N ALA A 205 13.89 -10.82 -6.20
CA ALA A 205 14.49 -11.64 -5.15
C ALA A 205 13.45 -12.50 -4.41
N GLU A 206 12.19 -12.05 -4.40
CA GLU A 206 11.02 -12.80 -3.88
C GLU A 206 10.25 -13.56 -4.98
N GLY A 207 10.80 -13.61 -6.20
CA GLY A 207 10.19 -14.30 -7.34
C GLY A 207 9.13 -13.48 -8.10
N LEU A 208 8.98 -12.20 -7.81
CA LEU A 208 7.99 -11.31 -8.41
C LEU A 208 8.63 -10.41 -9.48
N ASN A 209 8.34 -10.69 -10.76
CA ASN A 209 8.77 -9.81 -11.84
C ASN A 209 7.78 -8.63 -11.97
N THR A 210 8.22 -7.43 -11.65
CA THR A 210 7.39 -6.21 -11.67
C THR A 210 7.50 -5.43 -12.98
N HIS A 211 8.43 -5.80 -13.86
CA HIS A 211 8.67 -5.13 -15.15
C HIS A 211 8.88 -3.60 -15.04
N GLY A 212 9.39 -3.11 -13.92
CA GLY A 212 9.57 -1.68 -13.64
C GLY A 212 8.26 -0.92 -13.41
N GLU A 213 7.14 -1.61 -13.25
CA GLU A 213 5.82 -1.00 -13.21
C GLU A 213 5.06 -1.23 -11.91
N LEU A 214 5.29 -2.36 -11.23
CA LEU A 214 4.48 -2.75 -10.07
C LEU A 214 5.19 -2.44 -8.74
N ASN A 215 4.43 -2.46 -7.67
CA ASN A 215 4.89 -2.53 -6.29
C ASN A 215 4.88 -3.99 -5.86
N CYS A 216 5.41 -4.31 -4.69
CA CYS A 216 5.34 -5.66 -4.13
C CYS A 216 5.50 -5.67 -2.61
N GLU A 217 4.96 -6.72 -1.99
CA GLU A 217 5.38 -7.19 -0.67
C GLU A 217 6.64 -8.05 -0.81
N THR A 218 7.52 -7.97 0.17
CA THR A 218 8.75 -8.79 0.31
C THR A 218 8.82 -9.33 1.73
N GLY A 219 9.69 -10.29 2.00
CA GLY A 219 9.91 -10.78 3.36
C GLY A 219 10.32 -9.72 4.39
N ASP A 220 10.82 -8.57 3.93
CA ASP A 220 11.19 -7.41 4.77
C ASP A 220 10.06 -6.37 4.91
N GLY A 221 9.00 -6.45 4.10
CA GLY A 221 7.90 -5.48 4.03
C GLY A 221 7.58 -5.05 2.59
N VAL A 222 7.35 -3.78 2.38
CA VAL A 222 6.75 -3.22 1.15
C VAL A 222 7.77 -2.49 0.30
N VAL A 223 7.74 -2.72 -1.01
CA VAL A 223 8.50 -1.96 -2.02
C VAL A 223 7.53 -1.20 -2.92
N VAL A 224 7.58 0.13 -2.83
CA VAL A 224 6.81 1.06 -3.65
C VAL A 224 7.68 1.56 -4.80
N ASN A 225 7.21 1.36 -6.02
CA ASN A 225 7.88 1.83 -7.22
C ASN A 225 7.74 3.36 -7.33
N LEU A 226 8.87 4.06 -7.47
CA LEU A 226 8.92 5.52 -7.61
C LEU A 226 8.01 6.04 -8.73
N ARG A 227 7.92 5.32 -9.85
CA ARG A 227 7.03 5.70 -10.95
C ARG A 227 5.57 5.76 -10.50
N ARG A 228 5.15 4.77 -9.72
CA ARG A 228 3.78 4.72 -9.18
C ARG A 228 3.56 5.78 -8.11
N TRP A 229 4.55 6.03 -7.30
CA TRP A 229 4.51 7.09 -6.30
C TRP A 229 4.33 8.48 -6.92
N VAL A 230 5.07 8.78 -7.99
CA VAL A 230 5.11 10.11 -8.62
C VAL A 230 3.99 10.31 -9.64
N LEU A 231 3.74 9.31 -10.49
CA LEU A 231 2.84 9.45 -11.65
C LEU A 231 1.47 8.79 -11.46
N GLY A 232 1.28 7.99 -10.42
CA GLY A 232 0.08 7.18 -10.27
C GLY A 232 0.03 6.03 -11.28
N SER A 233 -1.16 5.62 -11.67
CA SER A 233 -1.42 4.59 -12.68
C SER A 233 -2.38 5.10 -13.76
N PRO A 234 -2.19 4.74 -15.04
CA PRO A 234 -3.12 5.14 -16.09
C PRO A 234 -4.50 4.49 -15.97
N THR A 235 -4.63 3.43 -15.17
CA THR A 235 -5.90 2.73 -14.91
C THR A 235 -6.64 3.27 -13.69
N PHE A 236 -6.02 4.15 -12.91
CA PHE A 236 -6.62 4.76 -11.73
C PHE A 236 -7.13 6.16 -12.07
N ASP A 237 -8.43 6.36 -11.91
CA ASP A 237 -9.08 7.65 -12.12
C ASP A 237 -8.96 8.50 -10.84
N GLY A 238 -7.96 9.37 -10.82
CA GLY A 238 -7.64 10.25 -9.70
C GLY A 238 -6.22 10.79 -9.75
N PRO A 239 -5.89 11.79 -8.93
CA PRO A 239 -4.53 12.34 -8.89
C PRO A 239 -3.53 11.35 -8.31
N PRO A 240 -2.22 11.48 -8.63
CA PRO A 240 -1.18 10.61 -8.07
C PRO A 240 -1.16 10.54 -6.54
N ALA A 241 -1.56 11.60 -5.86
CA ALA A 241 -1.69 11.60 -4.40
C ALA A 241 -2.69 10.54 -3.91
N GLU A 242 -3.85 10.44 -4.56
CA GLU A 242 -4.85 9.44 -4.22
C GLU A 242 -4.40 8.02 -4.58
N TYR A 243 -3.69 7.88 -5.71
CA TYR A 243 -3.09 6.59 -6.05
C TYR A 243 -2.07 6.12 -5.01
N ARG A 244 -1.32 7.03 -4.36
CA ARG A 244 -0.44 6.66 -3.23
C ARG A 244 -1.21 6.06 -2.06
N HIS A 245 -2.43 6.57 -1.78
CA HIS A 245 -3.30 5.96 -0.78
C HIS A 245 -3.65 4.51 -1.14
N LEU A 246 -4.01 4.25 -2.42
CA LEU A 246 -4.23 2.88 -2.89
C LEU A 246 -3.01 2.00 -2.68
N VAL A 247 -1.84 2.44 -3.16
CA VAL A 247 -0.61 1.63 -3.09
C VAL A 247 -0.28 1.26 -1.64
N ILE A 248 -0.26 2.24 -0.73
CA ILE A 248 0.06 1.97 0.68
C ILE A 248 -0.98 1.04 1.31
N ASN A 249 -2.28 1.28 1.11
CA ASN A 249 -3.29 0.40 1.67
C ASN A 249 -3.27 -1.01 1.06
N HIS A 250 -2.96 -1.16 -0.24
CA HIS A 250 -2.85 -2.46 -0.91
C HIS A 250 -1.70 -3.28 -0.34
N GLU A 251 -0.49 -2.73 -0.39
CA GLU A 251 0.71 -3.46 0.04
C GLU A 251 0.73 -3.70 1.55
N VAL A 252 0.27 -2.74 2.37
CA VAL A 252 0.09 -2.96 3.81
C VAL A 252 -1.04 -3.94 4.09
N GLY A 253 -2.03 -4.05 3.21
CA GLY A 253 -3.05 -5.10 3.27
C GLY A 253 -2.44 -6.49 3.22
N HIS A 254 -1.46 -6.74 2.34
CA HIS A 254 -0.68 -7.97 2.31
C HIS A 254 0.10 -8.17 3.61
N GLU A 255 0.81 -7.15 4.07
CA GLU A 255 1.61 -7.15 5.29
C GLU A 255 0.81 -7.52 6.55
N ILE A 256 -0.49 -7.21 6.61
CA ILE A 256 -1.39 -7.60 7.70
C ILE A 256 -2.15 -8.92 7.45
N GLY A 257 -1.73 -9.70 6.46
CA GLY A 257 -2.20 -11.06 6.21
C GLY A 257 -3.33 -11.21 5.18
N LEU A 258 -3.59 -10.22 4.35
CA LEU A 258 -4.54 -10.32 3.24
C LEU A 258 -3.82 -10.79 1.96
N HIS A 259 -3.41 -12.06 1.94
CA HIS A 259 -2.58 -12.62 0.86
C HIS A 259 -3.31 -12.90 -0.47
N HIS A 260 -4.61 -12.62 -0.53
CA HIS A 260 -5.40 -12.84 -1.75
C HIS A 260 -5.82 -11.52 -2.37
N HIS A 261 -5.70 -11.45 -3.69
CA HIS A 261 -6.31 -10.36 -4.43
C HIS A 261 -7.83 -10.54 -4.54
N LEU A 262 -8.50 -9.42 -4.73
CA LEU A 262 -9.95 -9.36 -4.92
C LEU A 262 -10.25 -8.83 -6.31
N GLY A 263 -11.34 -9.27 -6.90
CA GLY A 263 -11.88 -8.75 -8.15
C GLY A 263 -12.96 -7.70 -7.91
N CYS A 264 -13.42 -7.08 -8.99
CA CYS A 264 -14.55 -6.15 -8.98
C CYS A 264 -15.84 -6.83 -8.50
N SER A 265 -16.58 -6.20 -7.60
CA SER A 265 -17.86 -6.71 -7.10
C SER A 265 -19.04 -6.41 -8.02
N GLY A 266 -18.82 -5.65 -9.09
CA GLY A 266 -19.81 -5.29 -10.11
C GLY A 266 -19.63 -3.89 -10.67
N PRO A 267 -20.18 -3.61 -11.86
CA PRO A 267 -20.02 -2.33 -12.54
C PRO A 267 -20.45 -1.13 -11.69
N GLY A 268 -19.64 -0.07 -11.71
CA GLY A 268 -19.88 1.17 -10.95
C GLY A 268 -19.67 1.05 -9.44
N ARG A 269 -19.33 -0.13 -8.92
CA ARG A 269 -18.97 -0.30 -7.50
C ARG A 269 -17.54 0.17 -7.25
N PRO A 270 -17.20 0.67 -6.05
CA PRO A 270 -15.82 0.98 -5.74
C PRO A 270 -14.98 -0.31 -5.77
N ALA A 271 -13.81 -0.24 -6.43
CA ALA A 271 -12.87 -1.35 -6.50
C ALA A 271 -12.35 -1.68 -5.09
N PRO A 272 -12.28 -2.96 -4.68
CA PRO A 272 -11.60 -3.32 -3.44
C PRO A 272 -10.16 -2.82 -3.42
N VAL A 273 -9.67 -2.35 -2.29
CA VAL A 273 -8.27 -1.93 -2.18
C VAL A 273 -7.30 -3.08 -2.47
N MET A 274 -7.70 -4.33 -2.15
CA MET A 274 -6.92 -5.54 -2.48
C MET A 274 -7.09 -6.00 -3.94
N MET A 275 -7.74 -5.22 -4.81
CA MET A 275 -7.75 -5.43 -6.25
C MET A 275 -6.49 -4.84 -6.87
N GLN A 276 -5.86 -5.57 -7.81
CA GLN A 276 -4.74 -5.05 -8.59
C GLN A 276 -5.22 -4.03 -9.63
N GLN A 277 -5.67 -2.86 -9.16
CA GLN A 277 -6.31 -1.83 -9.97
C GLN A 277 -5.39 -1.30 -11.10
N ILE A 278 -4.06 -1.49 -10.98
CA ILE A 278 -3.11 -1.16 -12.04
C ILE A 278 -3.29 -2.04 -13.29
N LYS A 279 -3.88 -3.21 -13.17
CA LYS A 279 -4.15 -4.13 -14.29
C LYS A 279 -5.50 -3.87 -14.96
N GLY A 280 -6.35 -3.06 -14.36
CA GLY A 280 -7.69 -2.74 -14.82
C GLY A 280 -8.69 -2.67 -13.68
N LEU A 281 -9.88 -2.21 -13.97
CA LEU A 281 -10.95 -2.01 -12.98
C LEU A 281 -12.15 -2.95 -13.17
N ASP A 282 -12.21 -3.69 -14.29
CA ASP A 282 -13.26 -4.67 -14.62
C ASP A 282 -14.69 -4.14 -14.40
N GLY A 283 -14.88 -2.84 -14.73
CA GLY A 283 -16.14 -2.13 -14.57
C GLY A 283 -16.35 -1.47 -13.21
N CYS A 284 -15.50 -1.70 -12.23
CA CYS A 284 -15.48 -0.93 -10.98
C CYS A 284 -15.00 0.51 -11.21
N VAL A 285 -15.22 1.39 -10.23
CA VAL A 285 -14.58 2.71 -10.14
C VAL A 285 -13.39 2.66 -9.24
N SER A 286 -12.37 3.49 -9.51
CA SER A 286 -11.14 3.59 -8.70
C SER A 286 -11.46 3.84 -7.23
N ASN A 287 -10.72 3.20 -6.34
CA ASN A 287 -10.86 3.41 -4.91
C ASN A 287 -9.55 3.11 -4.18
N ALA A 288 -9.18 4.00 -3.27
CA ALA A 288 -7.92 3.94 -2.55
C ALA A 288 -8.05 3.43 -1.09
N TRP A 289 -9.26 3.13 -0.64
CA TRP A 289 -9.52 2.88 0.77
C TRP A 289 -10.16 1.51 1.04
N PRO A 290 -9.76 0.84 2.14
CA PRO A 290 -10.38 -0.42 2.58
C PRO A 290 -11.87 -0.29 2.93
N TYR A 291 -12.27 0.86 3.48
CA TYR A 291 -13.62 1.07 3.98
C TYR A 291 -14.28 2.27 3.28
N ASP A 292 -15.59 2.21 3.12
CA ASP A 292 -16.40 3.34 2.68
C ASP A 292 -16.55 4.38 3.80
N GLU A 293 -17.25 5.48 3.52
CA GLU A 293 -17.47 6.57 4.48
C GLU A 293 -18.33 6.17 5.69
N ARG A 294 -19.03 5.04 5.60
CA ARG A 294 -19.85 4.46 6.67
C ARG A 294 -19.14 3.38 7.45
N GLY A 295 -17.86 3.12 7.12
CA GLY A 295 -17.07 2.09 7.76
C GLY A 295 -17.34 0.66 7.26
N THR A 296 -18.02 0.51 6.11
CA THR A 296 -18.25 -0.80 5.49
C THR A 296 -17.01 -1.22 4.70
N TYR A 297 -16.52 -2.44 4.93
CA TYR A 297 -15.39 -2.97 4.17
C TYR A 297 -15.75 -3.19 2.71
N ILE A 298 -14.97 -2.59 1.81
CA ILE A 298 -15.13 -2.71 0.36
C ILE A 298 -14.45 -4.00 -0.08
N THR A 299 -15.24 -4.97 -0.52
CA THR A 299 -14.80 -6.33 -0.87
C THR A 299 -15.27 -6.75 -2.25
N GLY A 300 -14.81 -7.90 -2.72
CA GLY A 300 -15.18 -8.53 -3.99
C GLY A 300 -14.84 -10.02 -3.99
N PRO A 301 -15.06 -10.73 -5.11
CA PRO A 301 -14.67 -12.12 -5.24
C PRO A 301 -13.16 -12.28 -5.15
N ARG A 302 -12.68 -13.44 -4.66
CA ARG A 302 -11.27 -13.80 -4.71
C ARG A 302 -10.87 -14.12 -6.14
N VAL A 303 -9.66 -13.68 -6.55
CA VAL A 303 -9.06 -13.92 -7.87
C VAL A 303 -7.66 -14.48 -7.73
#